data_03d364e0d724b65ab25b5a545c8ab65b
#
_entry.id   03d364e0d724b65ab25b5a545c8ab65b
#
_cell.length_a   1.000
_cell.length_b   1.000
_cell.length_c   1.000
_cell.angle_alpha   90.00
_cell.angle_beta   90.00
_cell.angle_gamma   90.00
#
_symmetry.space_group_name_H-M   'P 1'
#
loop_
_entity.id
_entity.type
_entity.pdbx_description
1 polymer ?
#
loop_
_entity_poly.entity_id
_entity_poly.type
_entity_poly.pdbx_seq_one_letter_code
_entity_poly.pdbx_strand_id
1 'polypeptide(L)'
;WAAFVRAFDAMDMEALKGFPPFLDDLVWEREYRTVEWKEVPYRRTTTDFLKRIDEQVLIPVNLGAYATIKEAKRLLASDAIGFSSFDAGTADMNVLNDPEKPCYGQFGGQQSFMVNFALAEAVAKQLEAGPMTIESQREFVGRSLGTNVLTLMDLIATHPSAGTKMAPW
;
A
#
# COMPACT_ATOMS: atom_id res chain seq x y z
N TRP A 1 -17.54 -22.83 -0.31
CA TRP A 1 -17.08 -21.67 0.44
C TRP A 1 -17.14 -21.90 1.96
N ALA A 2 -18.29 -22.26 2.52
CA ALA A 2 -18.44 -22.44 3.98
C ALA A 2 -17.51 -23.50 4.58
N ALA A 3 -17.18 -24.57 3.85
CA ALA A 3 -16.21 -25.57 4.29
C ALA A 3 -14.78 -25.00 4.32
N PHE A 4 -14.41 -24.23 3.29
CA PHE A 4 -13.12 -23.53 3.24
C PHE A 4 -12.97 -22.56 4.40
N VAL A 5 -13.98 -21.70 4.66
CA VAL A 5 -13.95 -20.74 5.77
C VAL A 5 -13.76 -21.46 7.11
N ARG A 6 -14.50 -22.55 7.35
CA ARG A 6 -14.32 -23.34 8.60
C ARG A 6 -12.92 -23.92 8.75
N ALA A 7 -12.34 -24.45 7.66
CA ALA A 7 -10.98 -24.98 7.69
C ALA A 7 -9.95 -23.85 7.93
N PHE A 8 -10.18 -22.70 7.33
CA PHE A 8 -9.32 -21.52 7.50
C PHE A 8 -9.37 -21.00 8.95
N ASP A 9 -10.56 -20.82 9.51
CA ASP A 9 -10.76 -20.36 10.89
C ASP A 9 -10.18 -21.35 11.92
N ALA A 10 -10.23 -22.65 11.59
CA ALA A 10 -9.64 -23.69 12.42
C ALA A 10 -8.12 -23.86 12.20
N MET A 11 -7.51 -23.12 11.27
CA MET A 11 -6.10 -23.30 10.85
C MET A 11 -5.77 -24.73 10.43
N ASP A 12 -6.75 -25.45 9.86
CA ASP A 12 -6.60 -26.82 9.39
C ASP A 12 -5.90 -26.85 8.01
N MET A 13 -4.58 -26.89 8.06
CA MET A 13 -3.73 -26.84 6.87
C MET A 13 -3.92 -28.06 5.95
N GLU A 14 -4.27 -29.22 6.49
CA GLU A 14 -4.49 -30.43 5.68
C GLU A 14 -5.83 -30.33 4.92
N ALA A 15 -6.88 -29.87 5.59
CA ALA A 15 -8.15 -29.61 4.93
C ALA A 15 -8.01 -28.52 3.86
N LEU A 16 -7.24 -27.45 4.16
CA LEU A 16 -7.02 -26.33 3.20
C LEU A 16 -6.32 -26.77 1.92
N LYS A 17 -5.35 -27.68 1.99
CA LYS A 17 -4.67 -28.26 0.81
C LYS A 17 -5.62 -29.07 -0.09
N GLY A 18 -6.72 -29.58 0.44
CA GLY A 18 -7.71 -30.35 -0.32
C GLY A 18 -8.65 -29.50 -1.18
N PHE A 19 -8.68 -28.17 -1.00
CA PHE A 19 -9.51 -27.30 -1.82
C PHE A 19 -8.83 -27.00 -3.16
N PRO A 20 -9.59 -26.99 -4.26
CA PRO A 20 -9.06 -26.55 -5.55
C PRO A 20 -8.67 -25.06 -5.49
N PRO A 21 -7.71 -24.59 -6.31
CA PRO A 21 -7.47 -23.17 -6.48
C PRO A 21 -8.73 -22.48 -7.02
N PHE A 22 -9.18 -21.44 -6.33
CA PHE A 22 -10.41 -20.72 -6.69
C PHE A 22 -10.25 -19.19 -6.61
N LEU A 23 -9.06 -18.70 -6.29
CA LEU A 23 -8.84 -17.25 -6.14
C LEU A 23 -9.11 -16.50 -7.44
N ASP A 24 -8.81 -17.11 -8.58
CA ASP A 24 -9.07 -16.51 -9.90
C ASP A 24 -10.55 -16.53 -10.29
N ASP A 25 -11.35 -17.38 -9.63
CA ASP A 25 -12.79 -17.50 -9.86
C ASP A 25 -13.59 -16.55 -8.95
N LEU A 26 -12.93 -15.82 -8.04
CA LEU A 26 -13.61 -14.88 -7.15
C LEU A 26 -14.11 -13.66 -7.92
N VAL A 27 -15.38 -13.37 -7.79
CA VAL A 27 -16.01 -12.14 -8.28
C VAL A 27 -16.14 -11.15 -7.13
N TRP A 28 -15.55 -9.99 -7.29
CA TRP A 28 -15.62 -8.92 -6.31
C TRP A 28 -16.81 -8.01 -6.61
N GLU A 29 -17.79 -7.99 -5.70
CA GLU A 29 -18.87 -7.02 -5.74
C GLU A 29 -18.44 -5.74 -5.04
N ARG A 30 -18.76 -4.59 -5.66
CA ARG A 30 -18.48 -3.28 -5.10
C ARG A 30 -19.76 -2.66 -4.60
N GLU A 31 -19.79 -2.31 -3.35
CA GLU A 31 -20.87 -1.56 -2.75
C GLU A 31 -20.36 -0.17 -2.31
N TYR A 32 -21.06 0.87 -2.73
CA TYR A 32 -20.78 2.23 -2.30
C TYR A 32 -21.81 2.65 -1.28
N ARG A 33 -21.36 3.12 -0.12
CA ARG A 33 -22.24 3.62 0.93
C ARG A 33 -21.81 5.00 1.39
N THR A 34 -22.75 5.82 1.80
CA THR A 34 -22.47 7.08 2.46
C THR A 34 -21.90 6.80 3.84
N VAL A 35 -20.80 7.44 4.17
CA VAL A 35 -20.17 7.40 5.49
C VAL A 35 -20.35 8.78 6.12
N GLU A 36 -20.76 8.81 7.39
CA GLU A 36 -20.86 10.02 8.16
C GLU A 36 -19.47 10.67 8.29
N TRP A 37 -19.37 11.95 7.95
CA TRP A 37 -18.08 12.65 7.98
C TRP A 37 -17.38 12.64 9.34
N LYS A 38 -18.14 12.48 10.43
CA LYS A 38 -17.60 12.31 11.79
C LYS A 38 -16.85 10.98 11.98
N GLU A 39 -17.11 9.97 11.15
CA GLU A 39 -16.48 8.65 11.21
C GLU A 39 -15.14 8.62 10.46
N VAL A 40 -14.85 9.63 9.64
CA VAL A 40 -13.60 9.72 8.90
C VAL A 40 -12.48 10.16 9.88
N PRO A 41 -11.45 9.32 10.09
CA PRO A 41 -10.35 9.66 10.95
C PRO A 41 -9.52 10.80 10.34
N TYR A 42 -8.85 11.59 11.20
CA TYR A 42 -8.06 12.74 10.75
C TYR A 42 -8.84 13.68 9.83
N ARG A 43 -10.13 13.86 10.11
CA ARG A 43 -11.11 14.54 9.27
C ARG A 43 -10.61 15.86 8.68
N ARG A 44 -9.97 16.72 9.49
CA ARG A 44 -9.46 18.02 9.02
C ARG A 44 -8.40 17.82 7.94
N THR A 45 -7.39 16.99 8.21
CA THR A 45 -6.31 16.69 7.28
C THR A 45 -6.84 16.04 5.99
N THR A 46 -7.77 15.08 6.13
CA THR A 46 -8.42 14.45 4.98
C THR A 46 -9.22 15.46 4.16
N THR A 47 -9.96 16.37 4.80
CA THR A 47 -10.69 17.45 4.10
C THR A 47 -9.73 18.35 3.33
N ASP A 48 -8.65 18.78 3.97
CA ASP A 48 -7.68 19.68 3.33
C ASP A 48 -6.93 18.99 2.19
N PHE A 49 -6.69 17.70 2.31
CA PHE A 49 -6.15 16.89 1.24
C PHE A 49 -7.12 16.80 0.04
N LEU A 50 -8.41 16.50 0.29
CA LEU A 50 -9.42 16.36 -0.75
C LEU A 50 -9.66 17.66 -1.55
N LYS A 51 -9.39 18.83 -0.98
CA LYS A 51 -9.43 20.10 -1.73
C LYS A 51 -8.40 20.21 -2.86
N ARG A 52 -7.41 19.32 -2.88
CA ARG A 52 -6.36 19.23 -3.91
C ARG A 52 -6.72 18.23 -5.01
N ILE A 53 -7.87 17.56 -4.88
CA ILE A 53 -8.38 16.60 -5.86
C ILE A 53 -9.39 17.33 -6.72
N ASP A 54 -9.10 17.42 -8.00
CA ASP A 54 -9.91 18.18 -8.96
C ASP A 54 -10.82 17.26 -9.78
N GLU A 55 -10.49 15.97 -9.84
CA GLU A 55 -11.20 14.96 -10.62
C GLU A 55 -12.10 14.07 -9.76
N GLN A 56 -13.08 13.44 -10.39
CA GLN A 56 -13.94 12.47 -9.72
C GLN A 56 -13.25 11.11 -9.65
N VAL A 57 -12.42 10.92 -8.65
CA VAL A 57 -11.61 9.72 -8.43
C VAL A 57 -11.86 9.10 -7.06
N LEU A 58 -11.49 7.83 -6.90
CA LEU A 58 -11.47 7.15 -5.62
C LEU A 58 -10.13 7.38 -4.93
N ILE A 59 -10.16 7.98 -3.76
CA ILE A 59 -8.96 8.25 -2.97
C ILE A 59 -8.84 7.25 -1.83
N PRO A 60 -7.75 6.47 -1.75
CA PRO A 60 -7.49 5.59 -0.63
C PRO A 60 -7.29 6.38 0.67
N VAL A 61 -8.01 5.98 1.72
CA VAL A 61 -7.82 6.43 3.11
C VAL A 61 -7.31 5.23 3.91
N ASN A 62 -5.99 5.12 4.03
CA ASN A 62 -5.32 3.91 4.52
C ASN A 62 -5.23 3.90 6.05
N LEU A 63 -6.29 3.49 6.73
CA LEU A 63 -6.40 3.52 8.20
C LEU A 63 -5.30 2.72 8.89
N GLY A 64 -4.92 1.57 8.30
CA GLY A 64 -3.82 0.73 8.80
C GLY A 64 -2.48 1.46 8.77
N ALA A 65 -2.18 2.18 7.69
CA ALA A 65 -0.96 2.97 7.59
C ALA A 65 -0.91 4.09 8.66
N TYR A 66 -2.04 4.75 8.91
CA TYR A 66 -2.10 5.79 9.96
C TYR A 66 -1.93 5.22 11.36
N ALA A 67 -2.51 4.05 11.62
CA ALA A 67 -2.30 3.33 12.88
C ALA A 67 -0.84 2.95 13.05
N THR A 68 -0.18 2.46 12.00
CA THR A 68 1.26 2.13 12.01
C THR A 68 2.12 3.35 12.30
N ILE A 69 1.86 4.51 11.68
CA ILE A 69 2.59 5.77 11.96
C ILE A 69 2.43 6.17 13.43
N LYS A 70 1.20 6.09 13.96
CA LYS A 70 0.91 6.40 15.36
C LYS A 70 1.66 5.49 16.32
N GLU A 71 1.66 4.19 16.04
CA GLU A 71 2.35 3.20 16.89
C GLU A 71 3.88 3.32 16.74
N ALA A 72 4.41 3.56 15.56
CA ALA A 72 5.82 3.83 15.37
C ALA A 72 6.27 5.03 16.20
N LYS A 73 5.54 6.16 16.14
CA LYS A 73 5.80 7.32 17.01
C LYS A 73 5.80 6.96 18.50
N ARG A 74 4.86 6.12 18.94
CA ARG A 74 4.74 5.71 20.33
C ARG A 74 5.89 4.82 20.79
N LEU A 75 6.38 3.94 19.92
CA LEU A 75 7.38 2.92 20.23
C LEU A 75 8.82 3.41 20.06
N LEU A 76 9.05 4.36 19.17
CA LEU A 76 10.39 4.89 18.92
C LEU A 76 10.85 5.75 20.10
N ALA A 77 12.00 5.43 20.66
CA ALA A 77 12.67 6.26 21.63
C ALA A 77 13.22 7.54 20.97
N SER A 78 13.53 8.55 21.76
CA SER A 78 14.03 9.85 21.28
C SER A 78 15.36 9.77 20.52
N ASP A 79 16.13 8.71 20.71
CA ASP A 79 17.41 8.42 20.08
C ASP A 79 17.31 7.37 18.96
N ALA A 80 16.09 6.94 18.60
CA ALA A 80 15.88 5.99 17.52
C ALA A 80 16.25 6.60 16.16
N ILE A 81 16.87 5.78 15.30
CA ILE A 81 17.25 6.19 13.94
C ILE A 81 16.03 6.48 13.07
N GLY A 82 14.93 5.77 13.30
CA GLY A 82 13.68 5.94 12.57
C GLY A 82 12.95 4.62 12.35
N PHE A 83 11.85 4.71 11.61
CA PHE A 83 11.04 3.58 11.18
C PHE A 83 10.88 3.64 9.66
N SER A 84 11.06 2.52 8.99
CA SER A 84 10.86 2.39 7.54
C SER A 84 9.81 1.32 7.26
N SER A 85 8.91 1.59 6.32
CA SER A 85 8.00 0.59 5.78
C SER A 85 7.95 0.69 4.26
N PHE A 86 7.63 -0.43 3.62
CA PHE A 86 7.56 -0.54 2.17
C PHE A 86 6.18 -1.03 1.78
N ASP A 87 5.57 -0.36 0.79
CA ASP A 87 4.29 -0.77 0.25
C ASP A 87 4.12 -0.21 -1.17
N ALA A 88 3.16 -0.77 -1.92
CA ALA A 88 2.74 -0.22 -3.19
C ALA A 88 1.90 1.02 -2.97
N GLY A 89 2.30 2.16 -3.55
CA GLY A 89 1.58 3.41 -3.34
C GLY A 89 2.16 4.57 -4.13
N THR A 90 1.59 5.74 -3.94
CA THR A 90 2.06 6.96 -4.57
C THR A 90 1.87 8.19 -3.66
N ALA A 91 2.78 9.16 -3.80
CA ALA A 91 2.61 10.51 -3.28
C ALA A 91 2.35 11.53 -4.40
N ASP A 92 2.39 11.09 -5.66
CA ASP A 92 2.21 11.96 -6.83
C ASP A 92 0.72 12.31 -6.99
N MET A 93 0.42 13.61 -6.85
CA MET A 93 -0.92 14.15 -6.99
C MET A 93 -1.48 13.98 -8.41
N ASN A 94 -0.64 13.94 -9.45
CA ASN A 94 -1.10 13.70 -10.80
C ASN A 94 -1.61 12.27 -10.96
N VAL A 95 -0.96 11.30 -10.31
CA VAL A 95 -1.42 9.90 -10.30
C VAL A 95 -2.71 9.77 -9.48
N LEU A 96 -2.80 10.46 -8.34
CA LEU A 96 -3.99 10.42 -7.47
C LEU A 96 -5.22 11.12 -8.11
N ASN A 97 -5.01 12.08 -9.00
CA ASN A 97 -6.05 12.78 -9.76
C ASN A 97 -6.39 12.12 -11.10
N ASP A 98 -5.72 11.04 -11.48
CA ASP A 98 -5.91 10.41 -12.79
C ASP A 98 -7.06 9.38 -12.73
N PRO A 99 -8.23 9.65 -13.35
CA PRO A 99 -9.35 8.72 -13.33
C PRO A 99 -9.08 7.44 -14.11
N GLU A 100 -8.08 7.42 -15.00
CA GLU A 100 -7.67 6.25 -15.78
C GLU A 100 -6.67 5.36 -15.03
N LYS A 101 -6.12 5.85 -13.91
CA LYS A 101 -5.17 5.12 -13.06
C LYS A 101 -5.74 4.88 -11.67
N PRO A 102 -6.73 4.02 -11.51
CA PRO A 102 -7.33 3.77 -10.19
C PRO A 102 -6.29 3.25 -9.20
N CYS A 103 -6.31 3.80 -7.98
CA CYS A 103 -5.42 3.39 -6.90
C CYS A 103 -5.82 2.04 -6.26
N TYR A 104 -6.44 1.16 -7.01
CA TYR A 104 -6.83 -0.19 -6.61
C TYR A 104 -6.84 -1.13 -7.82
N GLY A 105 -6.74 -2.42 -7.57
CA GLY A 105 -6.78 -3.44 -8.62
C GLY A 105 -6.97 -4.83 -8.05
N GLN A 106 -7.23 -5.78 -8.93
CA GLN A 106 -7.31 -7.18 -8.60
C GLN A 106 -6.06 -7.89 -9.15
N PHE A 107 -5.36 -8.59 -8.28
CA PHE A 107 -4.14 -9.31 -8.62
C PHE A 107 -4.20 -10.71 -8.02
N GLY A 108 -4.17 -11.76 -8.85
CA GLY A 108 -4.22 -13.15 -8.39
C GLY A 108 -5.39 -13.44 -7.45
N GLY A 109 -6.59 -12.96 -7.78
CA GLY A 109 -7.79 -13.11 -6.96
C GLY A 109 -7.88 -12.21 -5.72
N GLN A 110 -6.87 -11.38 -5.45
CA GLN A 110 -6.87 -10.45 -4.33
C GLN A 110 -7.21 -9.03 -4.78
N GLN A 111 -8.06 -8.36 -4.01
CA GLN A 111 -8.31 -6.93 -4.18
C GLN A 111 -7.23 -6.15 -3.41
N SER A 112 -6.46 -5.35 -4.13
CA SER A 112 -5.40 -4.53 -3.56
C SER A 112 -5.72 -3.04 -3.69
N PHE A 113 -5.37 -2.27 -2.68
CA PHE A 113 -5.46 -0.82 -2.67
C PHE A 113 -4.08 -0.24 -2.45
N MET A 114 -3.70 0.73 -3.27
CA MET A 114 -2.43 1.43 -3.10
C MET A 114 -2.44 2.30 -1.85
N VAL A 115 -1.28 2.49 -1.25
CA VAL A 115 -1.11 3.46 -0.17
C VAL A 115 -1.04 4.87 -0.75
N ASN A 116 -1.90 5.74 -0.23
CA ASN A 116 -1.84 7.18 -0.49
C ASN A 116 -0.78 7.81 0.42
N PHE A 117 0.45 7.82 -0.02
CA PHE A 117 1.57 8.35 0.76
C PHE A 117 1.48 9.87 0.97
N ALA A 118 0.85 10.62 0.05
CA ALA A 118 0.66 12.05 0.25
C ALA A 118 -0.28 12.36 1.43
N LEU A 119 -1.36 11.58 1.58
CA LEU A 119 -2.25 11.71 2.73
C LEU A 119 -1.61 11.14 4.00
N ALA A 120 -0.85 10.05 3.89
CA ALA A 120 -0.10 9.48 5.01
C ALA A 120 0.92 10.49 5.58
N GLU A 121 1.64 11.21 4.72
CA GLU A 121 2.54 12.29 5.13
C GLU A 121 1.80 13.42 5.86
N ALA A 122 0.64 13.85 5.34
CA ALA A 122 -0.17 14.88 5.98
C ALA A 122 -0.67 14.43 7.37
N VAL A 123 -1.04 13.16 7.51
CA VAL A 123 -1.42 12.57 8.80
C VAL A 123 -0.23 12.46 9.74
N ALA A 124 0.96 12.06 9.25
CA ALA A 124 2.18 12.03 10.05
C ALA A 124 2.53 13.42 10.61
N LYS A 125 2.38 14.47 9.82
CA LYS A 125 2.55 15.87 10.26
C LYS A 125 1.54 16.25 11.35
N GLN A 126 0.27 15.89 11.19
CA GLN A 126 -0.76 16.13 12.22
C GLN A 126 -0.46 15.36 13.52
N LEU A 127 0.12 14.17 13.41
CA LEU A 127 0.53 13.35 14.56
C LEU A 127 1.85 13.81 15.17
N GLU A 128 2.55 14.77 14.58
CA GLU A 128 3.90 15.17 14.99
C GLU A 128 4.85 13.95 15.08
N ALA A 129 4.76 13.06 14.09
CA ALA A 129 5.53 11.82 14.07
C ALA A 129 6.98 12.00 13.59
N GLY A 130 7.42 13.25 13.43
CA GLY A 130 8.73 13.59 12.90
C GLY A 130 8.73 13.75 11.36
N PRO A 131 9.88 14.01 10.76
CA PRO A 131 9.99 14.13 9.31
C PRO A 131 9.72 12.76 8.65
N MET A 132 8.91 12.78 7.59
CA MET A 132 8.64 11.61 6.76
C MET A 132 9.30 11.80 5.39
N THR A 133 10.09 10.82 4.98
CA THR A 133 10.68 10.76 3.64
C THR A 133 9.94 9.69 2.83
N ILE A 134 9.44 10.07 1.67
CA ILE A 134 8.82 9.15 0.71
C ILE A 134 9.77 9.04 -0.47
N GLU A 135 10.23 7.84 -0.73
CA GLU A 135 11.16 7.54 -1.80
C GLU A 135 10.79 6.20 -2.45
N SER A 136 11.17 6.00 -3.69
CA SER A 136 11.03 4.70 -4.34
C SER A 136 11.95 3.66 -3.70
N GLN A 137 11.59 2.38 -3.81
CA GLN A 137 12.47 1.30 -3.36
C GLN A 137 13.85 1.39 -4.02
N ARG A 138 13.90 1.81 -5.28
CA ARG A 138 15.15 2.02 -6.02
C ARG A 138 16.02 3.11 -5.38
N GLU A 139 15.44 4.24 -5.02
CA GLU A 139 16.16 5.34 -4.37
C GLU A 139 16.65 4.93 -2.97
N PHE A 140 15.81 4.24 -2.21
CA PHE A 140 16.19 3.69 -0.90
C PHE A 140 17.39 2.75 -0.99
N VAL A 141 17.34 1.78 -1.91
CA VAL A 141 18.44 0.83 -2.14
C VAL A 141 19.69 1.57 -2.64
N GLY A 142 19.52 2.51 -3.57
CA GLY A 142 20.65 3.30 -4.11
C GLY A 142 21.37 4.12 -3.05
N ARG A 143 20.61 4.74 -2.17
CA ARG A 143 21.15 5.50 -1.04
C ARG A 143 21.86 4.59 -0.03
N SER A 144 21.33 3.39 0.21
CA SER A 144 21.84 2.45 1.21
C SER A 144 23.05 1.66 0.73
N LEU A 145 23.08 1.28 -0.54
CA LEU A 145 24.09 0.35 -1.10
C LEU A 145 25.03 0.99 -2.13
N GLY A 146 24.78 2.24 -2.50
CA GLY A 146 25.58 2.98 -3.47
C GLY A 146 25.25 2.69 -4.93
N THR A 147 25.80 3.52 -5.82
CA THR A 147 25.45 3.56 -7.25
C THR A 147 25.77 2.27 -8.00
N ASN A 148 26.81 1.54 -7.59
CA ASN A 148 27.23 0.31 -8.26
C ASN A 148 26.18 -0.81 -8.19
N VAL A 149 25.45 -0.90 -7.08
CA VAL A 149 24.39 -1.91 -6.92
C VAL A 149 23.18 -1.59 -7.79
N LEU A 150 22.81 -0.31 -7.94
CA LEU A 150 21.73 0.09 -8.85
C LEU A 150 22.07 -0.24 -10.30
N THR A 151 23.31 0.02 -10.73
CA THR A 151 23.78 -0.34 -12.06
C THR A 151 23.72 -1.85 -12.28
N LEU A 152 24.10 -2.65 -11.30
CA LEU A 152 24.02 -4.10 -11.37
C LEU A 152 22.56 -4.58 -11.45
N MET A 153 21.66 -4.00 -10.65
CA MET A 153 20.23 -4.32 -10.71
C MET A 153 19.61 -3.97 -12.08
N ASP A 154 20.00 -2.84 -12.67
CA ASP A 154 19.57 -2.46 -14.02
C ASP A 154 20.09 -3.42 -15.08
N LEU A 155 21.34 -3.82 -14.99
CA LEU A 155 21.94 -4.81 -15.88
C LEU A 155 21.22 -6.16 -15.79
N ILE A 156 20.89 -6.61 -14.57
CA ILE A 156 20.14 -7.86 -14.35
C ILE A 156 18.73 -7.73 -14.92
N ALA A 157 18.03 -6.61 -14.65
CA ALA A 157 16.66 -6.40 -15.12
C ALA A 157 16.56 -6.28 -16.65
N THR A 158 17.59 -5.73 -17.31
CA THR A 158 17.63 -5.57 -18.78
C THR A 158 18.25 -6.75 -19.51
N HIS A 159 18.83 -7.72 -18.79
CA HIS A 159 19.44 -8.87 -19.44
C HIS A 159 18.40 -9.76 -20.13
N PRO A 160 18.63 -10.20 -21.38
CA PRO A 160 17.63 -10.97 -22.15
C PRO A 160 17.13 -12.25 -21.46
N SER A 161 17.95 -12.86 -20.60
CA SER A 161 17.59 -14.06 -19.84
C SER A 161 16.84 -13.76 -18.52
N ALA A 162 16.77 -12.51 -18.07
CA ALA A 162 16.07 -12.15 -16.85
C ALA A 162 14.55 -12.30 -16.99
N GLY A 163 14.00 -12.03 -18.18
CA GLY A 163 12.57 -12.13 -18.48
C GLY A 163 11.99 -13.55 -18.45
N THR A 164 12.83 -14.58 -18.40
CA THR A 164 12.38 -15.98 -18.43
C THR A 164 12.33 -16.65 -17.06
N LYS A 165 12.81 -16.00 -15.99
CA LYS A 165 12.93 -16.63 -14.67
C LYS A 165 12.33 -15.84 -13.50
N MET A 166 11.94 -14.60 -13.72
CA MET A 166 11.29 -13.80 -12.69
C MET A 166 9.82 -13.65 -13.07
N ALA A 167 8.95 -14.28 -12.30
CA ALA A 167 7.54 -13.95 -12.35
C ALA A 167 7.38 -12.45 -12.03
N PRO A 168 6.51 -11.73 -12.72
CA PRO A 168 6.26 -10.33 -12.37
C PRO A 168 5.77 -10.25 -10.94
N TRP A 169 6.45 -9.44 -10.15
CA TRP A 169 6.02 -9.03 -8.81
C TRP A 169 4.84 -8.09 -8.92
#